data_516b2660951a5573c1bfb02259527967
#
_entry.id   516b2660951a5573c1bfb02259527967
#
_cell.length_a   1.000
_cell.length_b   1.000
_cell.length_c   1.000
_cell.angle_alpha   90.00
_cell.angle_beta   90.00
_cell.angle_gamma   90.00
#
_symmetry.space_group_name_H-M   'P 1'
#
loop_
_entity.id
_entity.type
_entity.pdbx_description
1 polymer ?
#
loop_
_entity_poly.entity_id
_entity_poly.type
_entity_poly.pdbx_seq_one_letter_code
_entity_poly.pdbx_strand_id
1 'polypeptide(L)'
;MKHEQVEFLQDKLVQEAAAMIALAGSETKVEEYEQAIKLVGKAWGSDQSEVDKWLNLIQQERTAAAAAANGMPANHIMPERDLLLNWTGTECLDVMEALFETAVQLNEKDDRCTLFNMAMTLMECQNLMDWVEKTPDETAEQQISVG
;
A
#
# COMPACT_ATOMS: atom_id res chain seq x y z
N MET A 1 -14.21 12.89 -4.15
CA MET A 1 -13.05 13.08 -3.26
C MET A 1 -12.40 14.44 -3.54
N LYS A 2 -11.94 15.10 -2.51
CA LYS A 2 -11.23 16.37 -2.66
C LYS A 2 -9.84 16.11 -3.22
N HIS A 3 -9.26 17.10 -3.91
CA HIS A 3 -7.92 16.99 -4.51
C HIS A 3 -6.86 16.54 -3.50
N GLU A 4 -6.90 17.08 -2.29
CA GLU A 4 -5.96 16.71 -1.22
C GLU A 4 -6.05 15.23 -0.85
N GLN A 5 -7.26 14.67 -0.87
CA GLN A 5 -7.46 13.25 -0.59
C GLN A 5 -6.95 12.37 -1.72
N VAL A 6 -7.09 12.83 -2.97
CA VAL A 6 -6.54 12.13 -4.14
C VAL A 6 -5.04 12.10 -4.06
N GLU A 7 -4.40 13.24 -3.75
CA GLU A 7 -2.95 13.32 -3.58
C GLU A 7 -2.47 12.43 -2.43
N PHE A 8 -3.19 12.44 -1.32
CA PHE A 8 -2.88 11.57 -0.18
C PHE A 8 -2.87 10.10 -0.59
N LEU A 9 -3.90 9.65 -1.32
CA LEU A 9 -3.99 8.27 -1.77
C LEU A 9 -2.83 7.92 -2.72
N GLN A 10 -2.54 8.79 -3.69
CA GLN A 10 -1.46 8.56 -4.64
C GLN A 10 -0.10 8.51 -3.94
N ASP A 11 0.13 9.40 -2.98
CA ASP A 11 1.36 9.38 -2.18
C ASP A 11 1.52 8.08 -1.41
N LYS A 12 0.45 7.58 -0.80
CA LYS A 12 0.48 6.32 -0.07
C LYS A 12 0.74 5.12 -0.99
N LEU A 13 0.18 5.13 -2.18
CA LEU A 13 0.46 4.09 -3.19
C LEU A 13 1.93 4.11 -3.63
N VAL A 14 2.51 5.29 -3.79
CA VAL A 14 3.95 5.42 -4.07
C VAL A 14 4.77 4.86 -2.92
N GLN A 15 4.40 5.17 -1.67
CA GLN A 15 5.11 4.65 -0.49
C GLN A 15 5.08 3.12 -0.44
N GLU A 16 3.95 2.51 -0.76
CA GLU A 16 3.85 1.04 -0.81
C GLU A 16 4.72 0.46 -1.91
N ALA A 17 4.70 1.06 -3.10
CA ALA A 17 5.54 0.63 -4.21
C ALA A 17 7.03 0.75 -3.84
N ALA A 18 7.42 1.85 -3.20
CA ALA A 18 8.79 2.08 -2.75
C ALA A 18 9.23 1.02 -1.73
N ALA A 19 8.34 0.67 -0.79
CA ALA A 19 8.62 -0.37 0.19
C ALA A 19 8.83 -1.73 -0.48
N MET A 20 8.02 -2.06 -1.48
CA MET A 20 8.17 -3.30 -2.26
C MET A 20 9.51 -3.35 -2.98
N ILE A 21 9.93 -2.24 -3.57
CA ILE A 21 11.21 -2.14 -4.28
C ILE A 21 12.37 -2.28 -3.28
N ALA A 22 12.31 -1.54 -2.18
CA ALA A 22 13.38 -1.52 -1.18
C ALA A 22 13.62 -2.88 -0.52
N LEU A 23 12.57 -3.68 -0.38
CA LEU A 23 12.63 -4.99 0.25
C LEU A 23 12.77 -6.13 -0.76
N ALA A 24 13.18 -5.83 -1.98
CA ALA A 24 13.29 -6.79 -3.07
C ALA A 24 11.97 -7.51 -3.34
N GLY A 25 10.87 -6.78 -3.26
CA GLY A 25 9.55 -7.30 -3.54
C GLY A 25 9.35 -7.66 -5.00
N SER A 26 8.22 -8.26 -5.30
CA SER A 26 7.87 -8.67 -6.66
C SER A 26 7.62 -7.45 -7.56
N GLU A 27 8.25 -7.44 -8.72
CA GLU A 27 7.99 -6.43 -9.74
C GLU A 27 6.52 -6.41 -10.17
N THR A 28 5.86 -7.57 -10.18
CA THR A 28 4.43 -7.68 -10.45
C THR A 28 3.61 -6.84 -9.47
N LYS A 29 3.98 -6.86 -8.18
CA LYS A 29 3.32 -6.05 -7.16
C LYS A 29 3.54 -4.56 -7.39
N VAL A 30 4.75 -4.16 -7.75
CA VAL A 30 5.06 -2.77 -8.07
C VAL A 30 4.21 -2.30 -9.24
N GLU A 31 4.06 -3.12 -10.27
CA GLU A 31 3.21 -2.82 -11.42
C GLU A 31 1.74 -2.67 -11.03
N GLU A 32 1.25 -3.43 -10.06
CA GLU A 32 -0.10 -3.28 -9.54
C GLU A 32 -0.30 -1.91 -8.91
N TYR A 33 0.66 -1.43 -8.13
CA TYR A 33 0.59 -0.09 -7.54
C TYR A 33 0.66 1.00 -8.59
N GLU A 34 1.48 0.83 -9.63
CA GLU A 34 1.51 1.76 -10.75
C GLU A 34 0.17 1.80 -11.47
N GLN A 35 -0.45 0.65 -11.68
CA GLN A 35 -1.76 0.58 -12.29
C GLN A 35 -2.81 1.26 -11.40
N ALA A 36 -2.74 1.09 -10.09
CA ALA A 36 -3.64 1.74 -9.15
C ALA A 36 -3.52 3.27 -9.22
N ILE A 37 -2.31 3.79 -9.34
CA ILE A 37 -2.08 5.24 -9.49
C ILE A 37 -2.76 5.77 -10.76
N LYS A 38 -2.65 5.03 -11.86
CA LYS A 38 -3.33 5.39 -13.11
C LYS A 38 -4.86 5.37 -12.95
N LEU A 39 -5.37 4.36 -12.25
CA LEU A 39 -6.81 4.23 -12.02
C LEU A 39 -7.35 5.34 -11.12
N VAL A 40 -6.60 5.74 -10.10
CA VAL A 40 -6.95 6.87 -9.25
C VAL A 40 -7.04 8.15 -10.08
N GLY A 41 -6.06 8.39 -10.93
CA GLY A 41 -6.07 9.54 -11.83
C GLY A 41 -7.26 9.52 -12.78
N LYS A 42 -7.58 8.37 -13.34
CA LYS A 42 -8.74 8.19 -14.23
C LYS A 42 -10.07 8.46 -13.51
N ALA A 43 -10.22 7.93 -12.30
CA ALA A 43 -11.45 8.05 -11.53
C ALA A 43 -11.74 9.49 -11.13
N TRP A 44 -10.73 10.27 -10.81
CA TRP A 44 -10.87 11.62 -10.25
C TRP A 44 -10.45 12.72 -11.23
N GLY A 45 -10.18 12.38 -12.48
CA GLY A 45 -9.89 13.34 -13.54
C GLY A 45 -8.56 14.08 -13.37
N SER A 46 -7.55 13.43 -12.82
CA SER A 46 -6.22 14.02 -12.69
C SER A 46 -5.56 14.22 -14.05
N ASP A 47 -4.79 15.29 -14.20
CA ASP A 47 -4.00 15.53 -15.40
C ASP A 47 -2.96 14.43 -15.58
N GLN A 48 -2.65 14.10 -16.84
CA GLN A 48 -1.62 13.12 -17.16
C GLN A 48 -0.26 13.49 -16.57
N SER A 49 0.07 14.77 -16.55
CA SER A 49 1.32 15.26 -15.96
C SER A 49 1.41 14.95 -14.47
N GLU A 50 0.30 15.01 -13.76
CA GLU A 50 0.24 14.71 -12.34
C GLU A 50 0.39 13.21 -12.09
N VAL A 51 -0.28 12.38 -12.89
CA VAL A 51 -0.13 10.92 -12.84
C VAL A 51 1.34 10.54 -13.14
N ASP A 52 1.92 11.12 -14.16
CA ASP A 52 3.32 10.87 -14.53
C ASP A 52 4.28 11.25 -13.41
N LYS A 53 4.01 12.31 -12.68
CA LYS A 53 4.80 12.74 -11.51
C LYS A 53 4.89 11.60 -10.47
N TRP A 54 3.76 10.98 -10.14
CA TRP A 54 3.73 9.88 -9.19
C TRP A 54 4.43 8.63 -9.71
N LEU A 55 4.24 8.31 -10.99
CA LEU A 55 4.92 7.18 -11.64
C LEU A 55 6.44 7.39 -11.69
N ASN A 56 6.88 8.62 -11.92
CA ASN A 56 8.30 8.95 -11.91
C ASN A 56 8.94 8.78 -10.54
N LEU A 57 8.21 9.05 -9.46
CA LEU A 57 8.71 8.80 -8.12
C LEU A 57 8.99 7.31 -7.89
N ILE A 58 8.12 6.43 -8.39
CA ILE A 58 8.33 4.99 -8.33
C ILE A 58 9.56 4.61 -9.15
N GLN A 59 9.72 5.19 -10.34
CA GLN A 59 10.87 4.90 -11.19
C GLN A 59 12.19 5.35 -10.53
N GLN A 60 12.17 6.47 -9.83
CA GLN A 60 13.34 6.92 -9.06
C GLN A 60 13.72 5.93 -7.97
N GLU A 61 12.74 5.33 -7.30
CA GLU A 61 12.98 4.29 -6.31
C GLU A 61 13.59 3.04 -6.94
N ARG A 62 13.13 2.64 -8.13
CA ARG A 62 13.73 1.53 -8.87
C ARG A 62 15.19 1.80 -9.19
N THR A 63 15.49 3.00 -9.65
CA THR A 63 16.86 3.40 -10.00
C THR A 63 17.77 3.38 -8.77
N ALA A 64 17.28 3.93 -7.65
CA ALA A 64 18.02 3.94 -6.39
C ALA A 64 18.26 2.52 -5.87
N ALA A 65 17.25 1.66 -5.95
CA ALA A 65 17.36 0.27 -5.51
C ALA A 65 18.35 -0.52 -6.38
N ALA A 66 18.33 -0.30 -7.70
CA ALA A 66 19.27 -0.94 -8.61
C ALA A 66 20.71 -0.53 -8.31
N ALA A 67 20.94 0.75 -7.99
CA ALA A 67 22.26 1.25 -7.60
C ALA A 67 22.74 0.67 -6.26
N ALA A 68 21.81 0.39 -5.34
CA ALA A 68 22.10 -0.14 -4.02
C ALA A 68 22.10 -1.68 -3.96
N ALA A 69 21.67 -2.35 -5.04
CA ALA A 69 21.40 -3.79 -5.04
C ALA A 69 22.65 -4.67 -4.86
N ASN A 70 23.83 -4.11 -5.09
CA ASN A 70 25.09 -4.87 -4.96
C ASN A 70 25.42 -5.06 -3.47
N GLY A 71 24.92 -6.13 -2.88
CA GLY A 71 25.30 -6.54 -1.54
C GLY A 71 24.23 -6.47 -0.48
N MET A 72 23.01 -6.06 -0.81
CA MET A 72 21.91 -6.07 0.15
C MET A 72 21.27 -7.46 0.19
N PRO A 73 21.22 -8.10 1.37
CA PRO A 73 20.52 -9.38 1.47
C PRO A 73 19.03 -9.21 1.27
N ALA A 74 18.39 -10.22 0.69
CA ALA A 74 16.94 -10.23 0.54
C ALA A 74 16.29 -10.17 1.93
N ASN A 75 15.32 -9.28 2.08
CA ASN A 75 14.55 -9.18 3.30
C ASN A 75 13.24 -9.93 3.11
N HIS A 76 12.93 -10.83 4.02
CA HIS A 76 11.76 -11.69 3.94
C HIS A 76 10.54 -11.12 4.66
N ILE A 77 10.63 -9.91 5.19
CA ILE A 77 9.51 -9.25 5.83
C ILE A 77 8.52 -8.82 4.75
N MET A 78 7.22 -9.01 5.02
CA MET A 78 6.16 -8.59 4.09
C MET A 78 6.22 -7.06 3.92
N PRO A 79 6.41 -6.55 2.69
CA PRO A 79 6.56 -5.10 2.49
C PRO A 79 5.38 -4.26 2.99
N GLU A 80 4.15 -4.71 2.75
CA GLU A 80 2.97 -4.01 3.22
C GLU A 80 2.93 -3.92 4.74
N ARG A 81 3.33 -4.98 5.42
CA ARG A 81 3.39 -5.00 6.88
C ARG A 81 4.40 -3.99 7.40
N ASP A 82 5.60 -3.96 6.80
CA ASP A 82 6.64 -3.00 7.18
C ASP A 82 6.18 -1.57 7.00
N LEU A 83 5.49 -1.30 5.90
CA LEU A 83 4.95 0.02 5.63
C LEU A 83 3.91 0.42 6.68
N LEU A 84 3.02 -0.51 7.05
CA LEU A 84 1.99 -0.27 8.05
C LEU A 84 2.55 0.01 9.44
N LEU A 85 3.76 -0.47 9.75
CA LEU A 85 4.43 -0.14 11.02
C LEU A 85 4.72 1.37 11.13
N ASN A 86 4.83 2.06 9.99
CA ASN A 86 5.10 3.49 9.93
C ASN A 86 3.83 4.33 9.74
N TRP A 87 2.70 3.68 9.49
CA TRP A 87 1.41 4.37 9.34
C TRP A 87 0.61 4.30 10.63
N THR A 88 -0.15 5.35 10.89
CA THR A 88 -1.14 5.28 11.96
C THR A 88 -2.33 4.42 11.52
N GLY A 89 -3.08 3.89 12.47
CA GLY A 89 -4.30 3.15 12.15
C GLY A 89 -5.30 4.00 11.36
N THR A 90 -5.37 5.29 11.68
CA THR A 90 -6.23 6.24 10.96
C THR A 90 -5.78 6.40 9.51
N GLU A 91 -4.49 6.54 9.27
CA GLU A 91 -3.96 6.63 7.91
C GLU A 91 -4.28 5.38 7.08
N CYS A 92 -4.14 4.20 7.67
CA CYS A 92 -4.45 2.95 7.00
C CYS A 92 -5.93 2.88 6.62
N LEU A 93 -6.83 3.24 7.53
CA LEU A 93 -8.27 3.29 7.27
C LEU A 93 -8.61 4.30 6.18
N ASP A 94 -7.97 5.47 6.21
CA ASP A 94 -8.18 6.51 5.20
C ASP A 94 -7.78 6.03 3.81
N VAL A 95 -6.67 5.29 3.70
CA VAL A 95 -6.24 4.71 2.43
C VAL A 95 -7.25 3.67 1.94
N MET A 96 -7.72 2.79 2.82
CA MET A 96 -8.71 1.76 2.48
C MET A 96 -10.01 2.40 1.99
N GLU A 97 -10.52 3.39 2.71
CA GLU A 97 -11.74 4.12 2.31
C GLU A 97 -11.56 4.81 0.97
N ALA A 98 -10.42 5.46 0.77
CA ALA A 98 -10.12 6.15 -0.48
C ALA A 98 -10.04 5.18 -1.67
N LEU A 99 -9.50 3.99 -1.46
CA LEU A 99 -9.47 2.95 -2.50
C LEU A 99 -10.89 2.47 -2.84
N PHE A 100 -11.74 2.25 -1.85
CA PHE A 100 -13.13 1.86 -2.10
C PHE A 100 -13.91 2.97 -2.82
N GLU A 101 -13.78 4.22 -2.39
CA GLU A 101 -14.43 5.35 -3.06
C GLU A 101 -13.98 5.47 -4.51
N THR A 102 -12.68 5.29 -4.76
CA THR A 102 -12.12 5.33 -6.11
C THR A 102 -12.69 4.21 -6.96
N ALA A 103 -12.76 3.00 -6.41
CA ALA A 103 -13.25 1.83 -7.14
C ALA A 103 -14.68 2.02 -7.63
N VAL A 104 -15.55 2.63 -6.80
CA VAL A 104 -16.95 2.83 -7.20
C VAL A 104 -17.11 3.88 -8.30
N GLN A 105 -16.10 4.72 -8.54
CA GLN A 105 -16.10 5.68 -9.64
C GLN A 105 -15.71 5.05 -10.98
N LEU A 106 -15.16 3.85 -10.98
CA LEU A 106 -14.68 3.18 -12.17
C LEU A 106 -15.79 2.31 -12.78
N ASN A 107 -15.86 2.29 -14.11
CA ASN A 107 -16.87 1.54 -14.84
C ASN A 107 -16.46 0.11 -15.14
N GLU A 108 -15.16 -0.11 -15.30
CA GLU A 108 -14.63 -1.43 -15.64
C GLU A 108 -14.53 -2.33 -14.42
N LYS A 109 -15.07 -3.54 -14.53
CA LYS A 109 -15.07 -4.50 -13.44
C LYS A 109 -13.66 -4.86 -12.97
N ASP A 110 -12.76 -5.09 -13.92
CA ASP A 110 -11.38 -5.48 -13.60
C ASP A 110 -10.63 -4.36 -12.86
N ASP A 111 -10.86 -3.12 -13.25
CA ASP A 111 -10.28 -1.95 -12.57
C ASP A 111 -10.78 -1.85 -11.14
N ARG A 112 -12.09 -2.02 -10.93
CA ARG A 112 -12.66 -2.04 -9.58
C ARG A 112 -12.09 -3.15 -8.73
N CYS A 113 -11.94 -4.35 -9.31
CA CYS A 113 -11.36 -5.49 -8.60
C CYS A 113 -9.92 -5.24 -8.18
N THR A 114 -9.13 -4.58 -9.03
CA THR A 114 -7.74 -4.23 -8.70
C THR A 114 -7.67 -3.41 -7.42
N LEU A 115 -8.50 -2.37 -7.31
CA LEU A 115 -8.51 -1.49 -6.14
C LEU A 115 -9.13 -2.17 -4.91
N PHE A 116 -10.17 -2.96 -5.08
CA PHE A 116 -10.76 -3.73 -3.98
C PHE A 116 -9.76 -4.72 -3.41
N ASN A 117 -9.02 -5.41 -4.24
CA ASN A 117 -8.00 -6.35 -3.80
C ASN A 117 -6.90 -5.67 -2.99
N MET A 118 -6.48 -4.47 -3.40
CA MET A 118 -5.52 -3.68 -2.65
C MET A 118 -6.06 -3.29 -1.28
N ALA A 119 -7.31 -2.82 -1.22
CA ALA A 119 -7.93 -2.44 0.03
C ALA A 119 -8.06 -3.65 0.97
N MET A 120 -8.42 -4.81 0.43
CA MET A 120 -8.52 -6.06 1.20
C MET A 120 -7.17 -6.50 1.75
N THR A 121 -6.12 -6.37 0.95
CA THR A 121 -4.76 -6.69 1.39
C THR A 121 -4.33 -5.80 2.56
N LEU A 122 -4.61 -4.50 2.47
CA LEU A 122 -4.31 -3.56 3.56
C LEU A 122 -5.10 -3.88 4.82
N MET A 123 -6.36 -4.25 4.67
CA MET A 123 -7.21 -4.64 5.80
C MET A 123 -6.66 -5.89 6.49
N GLU A 124 -6.22 -6.88 5.72
CA GLU A 124 -5.62 -8.09 6.27
C GLU A 124 -4.33 -7.79 7.02
N CYS A 125 -3.48 -6.94 6.46
CA CYS A 125 -2.24 -6.52 7.09
C CYS A 125 -2.51 -5.75 8.39
N GLN A 126 -3.47 -4.85 8.40
CA GLN A 126 -3.85 -4.11 9.59
C GLN A 126 -4.39 -5.03 10.69
N ASN A 127 -5.24 -5.98 10.34
CA ASN A 127 -5.76 -6.95 11.29
C ASN A 127 -4.63 -7.79 11.89
N LEU A 128 -3.66 -8.19 11.07
CA LEU A 128 -2.49 -8.91 11.54
C LEU A 128 -1.65 -8.06 12.49
N MET A 129 -1.47 -6.79 12.18
CA MET A 129 -0.73 -5.86 13.04
C MET A 129 -1.42 -5.68 14.38
N ASP A 130 -2.73 -5.48 14.37
CA ASP A 130 -3.53 -5.38 15.60
C ASP A 130 -3.38 -6.64 16.43
N TRP A 131 -3.41 -7.80 15.80
CA TRP A 131 -3.23 -9.07 16.47
C TRP A 131 -1.84 -9.19 17.11
N VAL A 132 -0.79 -8.78 16.37
CA VAL A 132 0.58 -8.81 16.88
C VAL A 132 0.75 -7.86 18.08
N GLU A 133 0.15 -6.68 18.03
CA GLU A 133 0.24 -5.70 19.11
C GLU A 133 -0.48 -6.16 20.37
N LYS A 134 -1.64 -6.78 20.23
CA LYS A 134 -2.49 -7.20 21.37
C LYS A 134 -2.13 -8.58 21.88
N THR A 135 -1.85 -9.52 21.00
CA THR A 135 -1.71 -10.94 21.32
C THR A 135 -0.59 -11.27 22.30
N PRO A 136 0.59 -10.62 22.31
CA PRO A 136 1.61 -10.98 23.29
C PRO A 136 1.10 -10.91 24.73
N ASP A 137 0.42 -9.83 25.08
CA ASP A 137 -0.10 -9.66 26.45
C ASP A 137 -1.39 -10.46 26.65
N GLU A 138 -2.31 -10.40 25.73
CA GLU A 138 -3.58 -11.13 25.80
C GLU A 138 -3.38 -12.65 25.78
N THR A 139 -2.45 -13.14 24.97
CA THR A 139 -2.13 -14.55 24.91
C THR A 139 -1.52 -15.04 26.21
N ALA A 140 -0.63 -14.24 26.80
CA ALA A 140 -0.05 -14.55 28.09
C ALA A 140 -1.11 -14.58 29.19
N GLU A 141 -2.01 -13.63 29.21
CA GLU A 141 -3.13 -13.58 30.15
C GLU A 141 -4.08 -14.75 29.95
N GLN A 142 -4.41 -15.09 28.72
CA GLN A 142 -5.27 -16.23 28.41
C GLN A 142 -4.63 -17.55 28.82
N GLN A 143 -3.33 -17.72 28.61
CA GLN A 143 -2.61 -18.92 29.04
C GLN A 143 -2.60 -19.03 30.56
N ILE A 144 -2.43 -17.94 31.26
CA ILE A 144 -2.49 -17.92 32.73
C ILE A 144 -3.92 -18.21 33.21
N SER A 145 -4.92 -17.66 32.55
CA SER A 145 -6.33 -17.85 32.89
C SER A 145 -6.80 -19.30 32.70
N VAL A 146 -6.29 -19.97 31.68
CA VAL A 146 -6.64 -21.34 31.35
C VAL A 146 -5.82 -22.34 32.16
N GLY A 147 -4.65 -21.91 32.56
CA GLY A 147 -3.79 -22.72 33.42
C GLY A 147 -4.20 -22.63 34.87
#